data_7d2478be94bf5e08231569ae216ef4ae
#
_entry.id   7d2478be94bf5e08231569ae216ef4ae
#
_cell.length_a   1.000
_cell.length_b   1.000
_cell.length_c   1.000
_cell.angle_alpha   90.00
_cell.angle_beta   90.00
_cell.angle_gamma   90.00
#
_symmetry.space_group_name_H-M   'P 1'
#
loop_
_entity.id
_entity.type
_entity.pdbx_description
1 polymer ?
#
loop_
_entity_poly.entity_id
_entity_poly.type
_entity_poly.pdbx_seq_one_letter_code
_entity_poly.pdbx_strand_id
1 'polypeptide(L)'
;MVKLFETDIKTKEVIKWKGLHVLHFQGSSCSQKLRIFLKEKNISWESHHIDLVKGDNFSDWFLGINPRGVVPVLIDDGEVHIESNDIIKYLDEKFPTNSLWPKEQKEKIEKFLTEENDIHLDLRNLTMKFVAPTFLMKKKEEDIENFKKASSLIENKRDLEKDAQINYHEKFIKNNGVLSESVTSSIDVFKDKLN
;
A
#
# COMPACT_ATOMS: atom_id res chain seq x y z
N MET A 1 6.82 4.38 11.48
CA MET A 1 6.63 5.11 10.20
C MET A 1 7.68 4.62 9.23
N VAL A 2 7.25 4.17 8.04
CA VAL A 2 8.19 3.69 7.03
C VAL A 2 8.50 4.85 6.07
N LYS A 3 9.54 5.61 6.40
CA LYS A 3 10.17 6.57 5.51
C LYS A 3 11.37 5.88 4.85
N LEU A 4 11.43 5.88 3.53
CA LEU A 4 12.54 5.30 2.81
C LEU A 4 13.78 6.22 2.88
N PHE A 5 14.95 5.64 3.05
CA PHE A 5 16.18 6.39 2.92
C PHE A 5 16.48 6.69 1.45
N GLU A 6 17.20 7.75 1.19
CA GLU A 6 17.61 8.09 -0.17
C GLU A 6 18.39 6.95 -0.87
N THR A 7 19.11 6.14 -0.10
CA THR A 7 19.83 4.96 -0.60
C THR A 7 18.91 3.85 -1.09
N ASP A 8 17.69 3.75 -0.56
CA ASP A 8 16.69 2.76 -0.96
C ASP A 8 15.97 3.16 -2.26
N ILE A 9 15.95 4.47 -2.56
CA ILE A 9 15.27 5.04 -3.71
C ILE A 9 16.20 5.00 -4.93
N LYS A 10 15.83 4.21 -5.95
CA LYS A 10 16.58 4.13 -7.21
C LYS A 10 16.11 5.15 -8.24
N THR A 11 14.83 5.47 -8.25
CA THR A 11 14.23 6.48 -9.13
C THR A 11 14.46 7.88 -8.57
N LYS A 12 15.68 8.41 -8.83
CA LYS A 12 16.21 9.64 -8.20
C LYS A 12 15.47 10.92 -8.57
N GLU A 13 14.67 10.92 -9.60
CA GLU A 13 13.92 12.13 -10.00
C GLU A 13 12.91 12.55 -8.94
N VAL A 14 12.29 11.58 -8.23
CA VAL A 14 11.25 11.88 -7.24
C VAL A 14 11.79 12.60 -6.00
N ILE A 15 13.06 12.45 -5.68
CA ILE A 15 13.70 13.17 -4.56
C ILE A 15 13.86 14.67 -4.82
N LYS A 16 13.64 15.10 -6.08
CA LYS A 16 13.68 16.52 -6.49
C LYS A 16 12.29 17.16 -6.50
N TRP A 17 11.24 16.38 -6.36
CA TRP A 17 9.88 16.89 -6.38
C TRP A 17 9.61 17.79 -5.18
N LYS A 18 8.79 18.83 -5.40
CA LYS A 18 8.43 19.81 -4.38
C LYS A 18 6.94 19.78 -4.08
N GLY A 19 6.60 19.91 -2.82
CA GLY A 19 5.22 19.77 -2.35
C GLY A 19 4.83 18.31 -2.10
N LEU A 20 3.54 18.08 -1.97
CA LEU A 20 2.97 16.76 -1.70
C LEU A 20 2.53 16.10 -3.01
N HIS A 21 3.07 14.93 -3.28
CA HIS A 21 2.70 14.09 -4.42
C HIS A 21 2.22 12.73 -3.90
N VAL A 22 1.15 12.21 -4.47
CA VAL A 22 0.63 10.89 -4.10
C VAL A 22 0.59 9.99 -5.33
N LEU A 23 1.33 8.90 -5.29
CA LEU A 23 1.23 7.82 -6.26
C LEU A 23 0.14 6.88 -5.79
N HIS A 24 -0.93 6.72 -6.57
CA HIS A 24 -2.11 6.00 -6.13
C HIS A 24 -2.85 5.30 -7.27
N PHE A 25 -3.70 4.34 -6.91
CA PHE A 25 -4.68 3.73 -7.80
C PHE A 25 -6.10 3.97 -7.29
N GLN A 26 -7.01 4.33 -8.19
CA GLN A 26 -8.38 4.69 -7.80
C GLN A 26 -9.11 3.57 -7.07
N GLY A 27 -8.94 2.32 -7.50
CA GLY A 27 -9.59 1.14 -6.93
C GLY A 27 -8.90 0.54 -5.70
N SER A 28 -7.74 1.09 -5.25
CA SER A 28 -7.07 0.63 -4.04
C SER A 28 -7.72 1.22 -2.78
N SER A 29 -8.16 0.37 -1.84
CA SER A 29 -8.74 0.79 -0.57
C SER A 29 -7.78 1.65 0.26
N CYS A 30 -6.49 1.27 0.34
CA CYS A 30 -5.46 2.04 1.02
C CYS A 30 -5.25 3.43 0.37
N SER A 31 -5.30 3.50 -0.96
CA SER A 31 -5.23 4.79 -1.67
C SER A 31 -6.50 5.62 -1.46
N GLN A 32 -7.68 5.00 -1.38
CA GLN A 32 -8.93 5.70 -1.06
C GLN A 32 -8.87 6.29 0.34
N LYS A 33 -8.43 5.52 1.33
CA LYS A 33 -8.24 5.97 2.71
C LYS A 33 -7.38 7.24 2.77
N LEU A 34 -6.23 7.25 2.10
CA LEU A 34 -5.34 8.42 2.06
C LEU A 34 -6.02 9.62 1.36
N ARG A 35 -6.69 9.40 0.22
CA ARG A 35 -7.38 10.50 -0.48
C ARG A 35 -8.52 11.10 0.33
N ILE A 36 -9.27 10.27 1.07
CA ILE A 36 -10.32 10.75 2.00
C ILE A 36 -9.67 11.61 3.08
N PHE A 37 -8.60 11.12 3.71
CA PHE A 37 -7.87 11.87 4.73
C PHE A 37 -7.42 13.25 4.22
N LEU A 38 -6.75 13.29 3.07
CA LEU A 38 -6.26 14.54 2.46
C LEU A 38 -7.40 15.53 2.18
N LYS A 39 -8.55 15.01 1.74
CA LYS A 39 -9.75 15.82 1.49
C LYS A 39 -10.34 16.38 2.79
N GLU A 40 -10.50 15.55 3.83
CA GLU A 40 -11.04 15.99 5.14
C GLU A 40 -10.15 17.04 5.80
N LYS A 41 -8.84 16.92 5.62
CA LYS A 41 -7.85 17.88 6.11
C LYS A 41 -7.70 19.12 5.22
N ASN A 42 -8.37 19.14 4.04
CA ASN A 42 -8.21 20.19 3.02
C ASN A 42 -6.73 20.40 2.61
N ILE A 43 -5.98 19.31 2.49
CA ILE A 43 -4.57 19.33 2.09
C ILE A 43 -4.49 19.20 0.57
N SER A 44 -3.81 20.16 -0.08
CA SER A 44 -3.53 20.11 -1.53
C SER A 44 -2.38 19.16 -1.83
N TRP A 45 -2.49 18.40 -2.90
CA TRP A 45 -1.49 17.43 -3.34
C TRP A 45 -1.55 17.22 -4.86
N GLU A 46 -0.47 16.73 -5.44
CA GLU A 46 -0.35 16.36 -6.85
C GLU A 46 -0.60 14.86 -7.03
N SER A 47 -1.46 14.53 -8.00
CA SER A 47 -1.95 13.17 -8.24
C SER A 47 -1.13 12.47 -9.30
N HIS A 48 -0.61 11.28 -8.98
CA HIS A 48 0.09 10.39 -9.92
C HIS A 48 -0.62 9.04 -9.96
N HIS A 49 -1.31 8.77 -11.06
CA HIS A 49 -2.04 7.52 -11.24
C HIS A 49 -1.06 6.37 -11.56
N ILE A 50 -1.17 5.27 -10.82
CA ILE A 50 -0.42 4.02 -11.05
C ILE A 50 -1.44 2.94 -11.40
N ASP A 51 -1.49 2.53 -12.66
CA ASP A 51 -2.46 1.55 -13.14
C ASP A 51 -2.08 0.13 -12.69
N LEU A 52 -2.68 -0.31 -11.57
CA LEU A 52 -2.43 -1.66 -11.04
C LEU A 52 -2.94 -2.76 -11.98
N VAL A 53 -3.90 -2.47 -12.87
CA VAL A 53 -4.41 -3.45 -13.83
C VAL A 53 -3.37 -3.71 -14.90
N LYS A 54 -2.70 -2.66 -15.38
CA LYS A 54 -1.61 -2.76 -16.35
C LYS A 54 -0.29 -3.25 -15.75
N GLY A 55 -0.16 -3.26 -14.41
CA GLY A 55 1.07 -3.67 -13.75
C GLY A 55 2.11 -2.55 -13.60
N ASP A 56 1.71 -1.27 -13.71
CA ASP A 56 2.62 -0.12 -13.57
C ASP A 56 3.41 -0.15 -12.27
N ASN A 57 2.82 -0.73 -11.21
CA ASN A 57 3.47 -0.92 -9.91
C ASN A 57 4.63 -1.93 -9.92
N PHE A 58 4.82 -2.67 -11.00
CA PHE A 58 5.94 -3.59 -11.20
C PHE A 58 6.94 -3.10 -12.25
N SER A 59 6.75 -1.88 -12.76
CA SER A 59 7.75 -1.21 -13.60
C SER A 59 9.01 -0.88 -12.79
N ASP A 60 10.16 -0.84 -13.46
CA ASP A 60 11.43 -0.44 -12.84
C ASP A 60 11.34 0.95 -12.21
N TRP A 61 10.58 1.84 -12.85
CA TRP A 61 10.36 3.19 -12.36
C TRP A 61 9.67 3.18 -11.00
N PHE A 62 8.53 2.48 -10.87
CA PHE A 62 7.78 2.44 -9.62
C PHE A 62 8.50 1.64 -8.54
N LEU A 63 9.08 0.48 -8.90
CA LEU A 63 9.86 -0.34 -7.97
C LEU A 63 11.12 0.37 -7.48
N GLY A 64 11.64 1.32 -8.27
CA GLY A 64 12.73 2.21 -7.86
C GLY A 64 12.32 3.27 -6.84
N ILE A 65 10.99 3.49 -6.64
CA ILE A 65 10.42 4.39 -5.61
C ILE A 65 9.97 3.57 -4.41
N ASN A 66 9.13 2.55 -4.64
CA ASN A 66 8.62 1.65 -3.60
C ASN A 66 8.92 0.19 -3.95
N PRO A 67 9.94 -0.41 -3.36
CA PRO A 67 10.33 -1.79 -3.66
C PRO A 67 9.28 -2.84 -3.28
N ARG A 68 8.28 -2.49 -2.48
CA ARG A 68 7.12 -3.36 -2.14
C ARG A 68 6.11 -3.48 -3.27
N GLY A 69 6.17 -2.63 -4.30
CA GLY A 69 5.26 -2.69 -5.44
C GLY A 69 3.79 -2.40 -5.09
N VAL A 70 3.52 -1.63 -4.03
CA VAL A 70 2.18 -1.31 -3.55
C VAL A 70 1.92 0.20 -3.51
N VAL A 71 0.65 0.57 -3.60
CA VAL A 71 0.16 1.95 -3.46
C VAL A 71 -0.72 2.07 -2.20
N PRO A 72 -0.81 3.26 -1.57
CA PRO A 72 -0.24 4.54 -2.00
C PRO A 72 1.23 4.71 -1.61
N VAL A 73 1.89 5.65 -2.29
CA VAL A 73 3.16 6.23 -1.89
C VAL A 73 2.96 7.74 -1.76
N LEU A 74 3.46 8.33 -0.69
CA LEU A 74 3.54 9.79 -0.53
C LEU A 74 4.99 10.23 -0.78
N ILE A 75 5.13 11.29 -1.56
CA ILE A 75 6.40 12.01 -1.70
C ILE A 75 6.15 13.43 -1.21
N ASP A 76 6.91 13.85 -0.22
CA ASP A 76 6.81 15.15 0.41
C ASP A 76 8.15 15.87 0.34
N ASP A 77 8.25 16.87 -0.53
CA ASP A 77 9.51 17.59 -0.81
C ASP A 77 10.70 16.66 -1.09
N GLY A 78 10.43 15.53 -1.77
CA GLY A 78 11.44 14.52 -2.12
C GLY A 78 11.61 13.42 -1.08
N GLU A 79 10.98 13.49 0.08
CA GLU A 79 10.95 12.42 1.07
C GLU A 79 9.88 11.39 0.71
N VAL A 80 10.25 10.11 0.62
CA VAL A 80 9.34 9.04 0.23
C VAL A 80 8.82 8.30 1.45
N HIS A 81 7.51 8.26 1.60
CA HIS A 81 6.79 7.56 2.67
C HIS A 81 5.91 6.47 2.07
N ILE A 82 5.95 5.30 2.67
CA ILE A 82 5.12 4.14 2.33
C ILE A 82 4.32 3.70 3.54
N GLU A 83 3.37 2.78 3.35
CA GLU A 83 2.37 2.33 4.32
C GLU A 83 1.31 3.38 4.65
N SER A 84 0.10 3.11 4.21
CA SER A 84 -1.00 4.09 4.24
C SER A 84 -1.32 4.61 5.65
N ASN A 85 -1.22 3.77 6.68
CA ASN A 85 -1.47 4.17 8.06
C ASN A 85 -0.37 5.10 8.58
N ASP A 86 0.88 4.80 8.26
CA ASP A 86 2.03 5.62 8.61
C ASP A 86 2.01 6.97 7.89
N ILE A 87 1.62 6.97 6.60
CA ILE A 87 1.46 8.19 5.80
C ILE A 87 0.41 9.11 6.43
N ILE A 88 -0.75 8.57 6.81
CA ILE A 88 -1.84 9.35 7.43
C ILE A 88 -1.38 9.92 8.76
N LYS A 89 -0.72 9.15 9.60
CA LYS A 89 -0.18 9.61 10.87
C LYS A 89 0.84 10.75 10.67
N TYR A 90 1.77 10.57 9.74
CA TYR A 90 2.74 11.60 9.37
C TYR A 90 2.07 12.91 8.93
N LEU A 91 1.07 12.81 8.06
CA LEU A 91 0.37 13.99 7.55
C LEU A 91 -0.48 14.67 8.65
N ASP A 92 -1.07 13.91 9.58
CA ASP A 92 -1.82 14.50 10.69
C ASP A 92 -0.91 15.27 11.65
N GLU A 93 0.30 14.75 11.91
CA GLU A 93 1.33 15.42 12.70
C GLU A 93 1.88 16.67 11.98
N LYS A 94 2.11 16.59 10.66
CA LYS A 94 2.60 17.70 9.84
C LYS A 94 1.57 18.83 9.71
N PHE A 95 0.28 18.49 9.63
CA PHE A 95 -0.84 19.42 9.50
C PHE A 95 -1.78 19.30 10.71
N PRO A 96 -1.41 19.85 11.89
CA PRO A 96 -2.11 19.58 13.14
C PRO A 96 -3.50 20.25 13.25
N THR A 97 -3.83 21.18 12.35
CA THR A 97 -5.17 21.80 12.33
C THR A 97 -6.23 20.74 12.03
N ASN A 98 -7.27 20.67 12.87
CA ASN A 98 -8.31 19.66 12.76
C ASN A 98 -7.75 18.24 12.76
N SER A 99 -6.92 17.90 13.74
CA SER A 99 -6.35 16.57 13.87
C SER A 99 -7.43 15.49 13.85
N LEU A 100 -7.24 14.47 13.01
CA LEU A 100 -8.07 13.27 13.00
C LEU A 100 -7.56 12.21 14.00
N TRP A 101 -6.53 12.57 14.79
CA TRP A 101 -5.95 11.77 15.87
C TRP A 101 -6.11 12.49 17.23
N PRO A 102 -7.36 12.75 17.69
CA PRO A 102 -7.57 13.46 18.95
C PRO A 102 -6.97 12.66 20.12
N LYS A 103 -6.33 13.37 21.02
CA LYS A 103 -5.58 12.77 22.14
C LYS A 103 -6.42 11.77 22.95
N GLU A 104 -7.70 12.09 23.14
CA GLU A 104 -8.65 11.29 23.92
C GLU A 104 -9.03 9.96 23.25
N GLN A 105 -8.80 9.83 21.93
CA GLN A 105 -9.11 8.63 21.17
C GLN A 105 -7.86 7.93 20.61
N LYS A 106 -6.68 8.42 20.94
CA LYS A 106 -5.43 7.95 20.35
C LYS A 106 -5.27 6.43 20.47
N GLU A 107 -5.42 5.89 21.68
CA GLU A 107 -5.28 4.45 21.93
C GLU A 107 -6.29 3.61 21.12
N LYS A 108 -7.53 4.10 21.03
CA LYS A 108 -8.59 3.44 20.26
C LYS A 108 -8.27 3.43 18.77
N ILE A 109 -7.78 4.55 18.23
CA ILE A 109 -7.40 4.68 16.82
C ILE A 109 -6.22 3.75 16.52
N GLU A 110 -5.17 3.76 17.35
CA GLU A 110 -4.00 2.90 17.16
C GLU A 110 -4.37 1.41 17.22
N LYS A 111 -5.29 1.03 18.11
CA LYS A 111 -5.83 -0.33 18.15
C LYS A 111 -6.53 -0.71 16.85
N PHE A 112 -7.41 0.14 16.30
CA PHE A 112 -8.10 -0.13 15.05
C PHE A 112 -7.14 -0.24 13.87
N LEU A 113 -6.09 0.58 13.82
CA LEU A 113 -5.10 0.51 12.76
C LEU A 113 -4.25 -0.77 12.84
N THR A 114 -3.93 -1.22 14.06
CA THR A 114 -3.28 -2.51 14.27
C THR A 114 -4.17 -3.64 13.79
N GLU A 115 -5.45 -3.64 14.19
CA GLU A 115 -6.42 -4.65 13.74
C GLU A 115 -6.61 -4.64 12.22
N GLU A 116 -6.63 -3.45 11.57
CA GLU A 116 -6.69 -3.33 10.11
C GLU A 116 -5.46 -3.95 9.45
N ASN A 117 -4.27 -3.69 9.96
CA ASN A 117 -3.04 -4.28 9.45
C ASN A 117 -3.05 -5.81 9.57
N ASP A 118 -3.51 -6.34 10.71
CA ASP A 118 -3.55 -7.78 10.98
C ASP A 118 -4.47 -8.53 10.02
N ILE A 119 -5.60 -7.92 9.62
CA ILE A 119 -6.58 -8.54 8.71
C ILE A 119 -6.43 -8.08 7.25
N HIS A 120 -5.38 -7.33 6.92
CA HIS A 120 -5.22 -6.74 5.59
C HIS A 120 -5.17 -7.79 4.47
N LEU A 121 -4.51 -8.92 4.71
CA LEU A 121 -4.44 -10.02 3.74
C LEU A 121 -5.81 -10.67 3.53
N ASP A 122 -6.61 -10.80 4.59
CA ASP A 122 -7.97 -11.34 4.51
C ASP A 122 -8.87 -10.41 3.69
N LEU A 123 -8.80 -9.11 3.94
CA LEU A 123 -9.50 -8.11 3.12
C LEU A 123 -9.08 -8.22 1.64
N ARG A 124 -7.80 -8.39 1.36
CA ARG A 124 -7.29 -8.57 -0.01
C ARG A 124 -7.85 -9.84 -0.64
N ASN A 125 -7.88 -10.97 0.05
CA ASN A 125 -8.45 -12.21 -0.45
C ASN A 125 -9.91 -12.03 -0.88
N LEU A 126 -10.72 -11.39 -0.03
CA LEU A 126 -12.12 -11.13 -0.32
C LEU A 126 -12.31 -10.14 -1.47
N THR A 127 -11.52 -9.07 -1.48
CA THR A 127 -11.55 -8.07 -2.56
C THR A 127 -11.19 -8.69 -3.91
N MET A 128 -10.12 -9.48 -3.96
CA MET A 128 -9.68 -10.14 -5.20
C MET A 128 -10.63 -11.25 -5.66
N LYS A 129 -11.39 -11.83 -4.75
CA LYS A 129 -12.39 -12.84 -5.09
C LYS A 129 -13.71 -12.26 -5.58
N PHE A 130 -14.22 -11.23 -4.89
CA PHE A 130 -15.61 -10.79 -5.08
C PHE A 130 -15.76 -9.42 -5.75
N VAL A 131 -14.73 -8.57 -5.67
CA VAL A 131 -14.80 -7.19 -6.14
C VAL A 131 -13.96 -6.99 -7.40
N ALA A 132 -12.74 -7.48 -7.41
CA ALA A 132 -11.82 -7.30 -8.53
C ALA A 132 -11.87 -8.49 -9.47
N PRO A 133 -12.26 -8.31 -10.74
CA PRO A 133 -12.26 -9.40 -11.72
C PRO A 133 -10.87 -10.03 -11.85
N THR A 134 -10.76 -11.33 -11.59
CA THR A 134 -9.49 -12.07 -11.58
C THR A 134 -8.67 -11.86 -12.86
N PHE A 135 -9.34 -11.82 -14.02
CA PHE A 135 -8.66 -11.64 -15.31
C PHE A 135 -8.02 -10.24 -15.48
N LEU A 136 -8.56 -9.21 -14.81
CA LEU A 136 -7.98 -7.86 -14.82
C LEU A 136 -6.83 -7.73 -13.82
N MET A 137 -6.86 -8.51 -12.73
CA MET A 137 -5.87 -8.43 -11.67
C MET A 137 -4.71 -9.43 -11.83
N LYS A 138 -4.81 -10.33 -12.81
CA LYS A 138 -3.77 -11.32 -13.10
C LYS A 138 -2.54 -10.61 -13.65
N LYS A 139 -1.43 -10.72 -12.94
CA LYS A 139 -0.13 -10.19 -13.37
C LYS A 139 0.50 -11.13 -14.39
N LYS A 140 1.34 -10.59 -15.27
CA LYS A 140 2.18 -11.37 -16.14
C LYS A 140 3.32 -12.00 -15.34
N GLU A 141 3.82 -13.15 -15.75
CA GLU A 141 5.00 -13.77 -15.13
C GLU A 141 6.21 -12.83 -15.18
N GLU A 142 6.37 -12.10 -16.28
CA GLU A 142 7.42 -11.09 -16.45
C GLU A 142 7.37 -9.99 -15.38
N ASP A 143 6.16 -9.50 -15.02
CA ASP A 143 5.97 -8.49 -13.98
C ASP A 143 6.47 -9.01 -12.63
N ILE A 144 6.18 -10.27 -12.31
CA ILE A 144 6.59 -10.88 -11.05
C ILE A 144 8.10 -11.15 -11.03
N GLU A 145 8.69 -11.58 -12.15
CA GLU A 145 10.15 -11.72 -12.26
C GLU A 145 10.85 -10.37 -12.08
N ASN A 146 10.32 -9.30 -12.65
CA ASN A 146 10.84 -7.95 -12.43
C ASN A 146 10.73 -7.53 -10.96
N PHE A 147 9.59 -7.79 -10.36
CA PHE A 147 9.36 -7.53 -8.93
C PHE A 147 10.35 -8.28 -8.01
N LYS A 148 10.65 -9.55 -8.32
CA LYS A 148 11.65 -10.33 -7.56
C LYS A 148 13.06 -9.77 -7.70
N LYS A 149 13.43 -9.29 -8.89
CA LYS A 149 14.76 -8.70 -9.14
C LYS A 149 14.97 -7.35 -8.45
N ALA A 150 13.90 -6.61 -8.18
CA ALA A 150 13.99 -5.35 -7.45
C ALA A 150 14.48 -5.58 -6.01
N SER A 151 15.05 -4.55 -5.38
CA SER A 151 15.60 -4.65 -4.03
C SER A 151 14.63 -5.29 -3.04
N SER A 152 15.09 -6.25 -2.27
CA SER A 152 14.37 -6.82 -1.12
C SER A 152 14.87 -6.24 0.21
N LEU A 153 15.59 -5.12 0.16
CA LEU A 153 16.12 -4.44 1.32
C LEU A 153 15.46 -3.07 1.47
N ILE A 154 15.07 -2.76 2.68
CA ILE A 154 14.73 -1.41 3.15
C ILE A 154 15.60 -1.14 4.37
N GLU A 155 16.29 -0.01 4.41
CA GLU A 155 17.24 0.34 5.47
C GLU A 155 18.35 -0.72 5.66
N ASN A 156 18.81 -1.33 4.56
CA ASN A 156 19.74 -2.46 4.56
C ASN A 156 19.26 -3.72 5.31
N LYS A 157 17.99 -3.83 5.61
CA LYS A 157 17.36 -5.00 6.22
C LYS A 157 16.43 -5.69 5.21
N ARG A 158 16.37 -7.03 5.29
CA ARG A 158 15.43 -7.80 4.47
C ARG A 158 14.00 -7.37 4.78
N ASP A 159 13.26 -7.01 3.74
CA ASP A 159 11.86 -6.60 3.83
C ASP A 159 10.93 -7.81 3.72
N LEU A 160 10.46 -8.31 4.87
CA LEU A 160 9.55 -9.46 4.94
C LEU A 160 8.19 -9.17 4.30
N GLU A 161 7.76 -7.91 4.28
CA GLU A 161 6.51 -7.52 3.62
C GLU A 161 6.62 -7.72 2.11
N LYS A 162 7.75 -7.37 1.50
CA LYS A 162 8.00 -7.67 0.09
C LYS A 162 7.97 -9.17 -0.19
N ASP A 163 8.59 -9.98 0.66
CA ASP A 163 8.58 -11.44 0.51
C ASP A 163 7.13 -11.97 0.56
N ALA A 164 6.29 -11.44 1.45
CA ALA A 164 4.88 -11.79 1.54
C ALA A 164 4.09 -11.39 0.28
N GLN A 165 4.36 -10.21 -0.30
CA GLN A 165 3.76 -9.77 -1.55
C GLN A 165 4.14 -10.69 -2.72
N ILE A 166 5.41 -11.07 -2.86
CA ILE A 166 5.87 -12.00 -3.87
C ILE A 166 5.12 -13.33 -3.75
N ASN A 167 5.12 -13.92 -2.56
CA ASN A 167 4.45 -15.18 -2.29
C ASN A 167 2.94 -15.13 -2.61
N TYR A 168 2.28 -14.02 -2.28
CA TYR A 168 0.87 -13.81 -2.60
C TYR A 168 0.63 -13.84 -4.11
N HIS A 169 1.41 -13.10 -4.89
CA HIS A 169 1.26 -13.04 -6.34
C HIS A 169 1.59 -14.37 -7.04
N GLU A 170 2.62 -15.08 -6.60
CA GLU A 170 2.95 -16.41 -7.11
C GLU A 170 1.81 -17.40 -6.90
N LYS A 171 1.25 -17.44 -5.69
CA LYS A 171 0.09 -18.27 -5.38
C LYS A 171 -1.14 -17.87 -6.22
N PHE A 172 -1.38 -16.57 -6.38
CA PHE A 172 -2.49 -16.07 -7.19
C PHE A 172 -2.38 -16.51 -8.66
N ILE A 173 -1.18 -16.40 -9.25
CA ILE A 173 -0.92 -16.85 -10.63
C ILE A 173 -1.10 -18.36 -10.73
N LYS A 174 -0.42 -19.12 -9.87
CA LYS A 174 -0.45 -20.59 -9.86
C LYS A 174 -1.86 -21.16 -9.78
N ASN A 175 -2.73 -20.54 -8.96
CA ASN A 175 -4.09 -21.01 -8.69
C ASN A 175 -5.13 -20.30 -9.58
N ASN A 176 -4.71 -19.46 -10.50
CA ASN A 176 -5.59 -18.64 -11.34
C ASN A 176 -6.62 -17.84 -10.51
N GLY A 177 -6.18 -17.29 -9.39
CA GLY A 177 -7.00 -16.51 -8.45
C GLY A 177 -6.79 -16.91 -6.99
N VAL A 178 -7.68 -16.44 -6.13
CA VAL A 178 -7.66 -16.76 -4.69
C VAL A 178 -8.29 -18.13 -4.46
N LEU A 179 -7.61 -19.00 -3.69
CA LEU A 179 -8.11 -20.31 -3.32
C LEU A 179 -9.38 -20.23 -2.47
N SER A 180 -10.31 -21.15 -2.68
CA SER A 180 -11.58 -21.20 -1.93
C SER A 180 -11.37 -21.36 -0.43
N GLU A 181 -10.40 -22.16 0.00
CA GLU A 181 -10.04 -22.32 1.42
C GLU A 181 -9.56 -21.00 2.05
N SER A 182 -8.74 -20.23 1.33
CA SER A 182 -8.29 -18.89 1.78
C SER A 182 -9.48 -17.93 1.90
N VAL A 183 -10.44 -18.01 0.98
CA VAL A 183 -11.66 -17.19 1.03
C VAL A 183 -12.50 -17.56 2.24
N THR A 184 -12.70 -18.86 2.52
CA THR A 184 -13.47 -19.32 3.68
C THR A 184 -12.82 -18.86 4.98
N SER A 185 -11.51 -19.07 5.13
CA SER A 185 -10.75 -18.60 6.29
C SER A 185 -10.89 -17.09 6.50
N SER A 186 -10.76 -16.31 5.42
CA SER A 186 -10.90 -14.84 5.49
C SER A 186 -12.33 -14.42 5.88
N ILE A 187 -13.36 -15.11 5.41
CA ILE A 187 -14.76 -14.86 5.83
C ILE A 187 -14.93 -15.09 7.33
N ASP A 188 -14.34 -16.17 7.86
CA ASP A 188 -14.47 -16.50 9.27
C ASP A 188 -13.76 -15.46 10.15
N VAL A 189 -12.58 -14.97 9.75
CA VAL A 189 -11.89 -13.84 10.43
C VAL A 189 -12.81 -12.63 10.54
N PHE A 190 -13.52 -12.24 9.45
CA PHE A 190 -14.42 -11.11 9.49
C PHE A 190 -15.69 -11.37 10.33
N LYS A 191 -16.24 -12.57 10.30
CA LYS A 191 -17.38 -12.93 11.17
C LYS A 191 -17.03 -12.80 12.65
N ASP A 192 -15.84 -13.29 13.04
CA ASP A 192 -15.37 -13.20 14.42
C ASP A 192 -15.15 -11.76 14.89
N LYS A 193 -14.80 -10.87 13.97
CA LYS A 193 -14.64 -9.43 14.27
C LYS A 193 -15.96 -8.66 14.38
N LEU A 194 -17.04 -9.18 13.79
CA LEU A 194 -18.36 -8.55 13.80
C LEU A 194 -19.24 -9.00 14.98
N ASN A 195 -18.86 -10.07 15.69
CA ASN A 195 -19.50 -10.57 16.91
C ASN A 195 -18.82 -10.02 18.18
#